data_55681aa869522f9c447971847f0da12b
#
_entry.id   55681aa869522f9c447971847f0da12b
#
_cell.length_a   1.000
_cell.length_b   1.000
_cell.length_c   1.000
_cell.angle_alpha   90.00
_cell.angle_beta   90.00
_cell.angle_gamma   90.00
#
_symmetry.space_group_name_H-M   'P 1'
#
loop_
_entity.id
_entity.type
_entity.pdbx_description
1 polymer ?
#
loop_
_entity_poly.entity_id
_entity_poly.type
_entity_poly.pdbx_seq_one_letter_code
_entity_poly.pdbx_strand_id
1 'polypeptide(L)'
;DEELAWALFGSNDVAGMSVTINNRPYPVAGVIHREDDFASKKAYQDGAGLFMSYDALNAISETKISCYELVAPDMITGYAKSVVSDKFPIGNGEVVQNTGRYSLTSLLKVIGSFGERSMSTKGILYPYWENAARMTEDYAALWLVLLVLCSLCPATCLVLLVIHYVKKLAAAVGEKVPEIIEEKVEAEKEKHYVRTGI
;
A
#
# COMPACT_ATOMS: atom_id res chain seq x y z
N ASP A 1 -6.14 21.57 -16.95
CA ASP A 1 -5.96 21.69 -15.49
C ASP A 1 -6.03 23.15 -15.05
N GLU A 2 -6.09 23.39 -13.76
CA GLU A 2 -6.26 24.72 -13.18
C GLU A 2 -5.08 25.66 -13.45
N GLU A 3 -3.84 25.16 -13.51
CA GLU A 3 -2.67 26.00 -13.82
C GLU A 3 -2.75 26.53 -15.27
N LEU A 4 -3.16 25.66 -16.20
CA LEU A 4 -3.35 26.06 -17.59
C LEU A 4 -4.53 27.02 -17.74
N ALA A 5 -5.63 26.77 -17.02
CA ALA A 5 -6.78 27.67 -17.02
C ALA A 5 -6.42 29.07 -16.53
N TRP A 6 -5.68 29.18 -15.43
CA TRP A 6 -5.15 30.45 -14.94
C TRP A 6 -4.19 31.12 -15.91
N ALA A 7 -3.28 30.35 -16.51
CA ALA A 7 -2.31 30.90 -17.46
C ALA A 7 -2.98 31.45 -18.73
N LEU A 8 -4.04 30.80 -19.22
CA LEU A 8 -4.72 31.22 -20.45
C LEU A 8 -5.82 32.24 -20.23
N PHE A 9 -6.59 32.14 -19.14
CA PHE A 9 -7.82 32.90 -18.94
C PHE A 9 -7.81 33.75 -17.65
N GLY A 10 -6.87 33.54 -16.74
CA GLY A 10 -6.85 34.21 -15.45
C GLY A 10 -7.99 33.80 -14.51
N SER A 11 -8.63 32.65 -14.76
CA SER A 11 -9.77 32.14 -14.00
C SER A 11 -9.83 30.62 -14.09
N ASN A 12 -10.47 29.97 -13.09
CA ASN A 12 -10.84 28.57 -13.13
C ASN A 12 -12.29 28.34 -13.63
N ASP A 13 -13.09 29.39 -13.68
CA ASP A 13 -14.46 29.32 -14.23
C ASP A 13 -14.42 29.64 -15.73
N VAL A 14 -13.99 28.65 -16.50
CA VAL A 14 -13.74 28.79 -17.96
C VAL A 14 -14.55 27.80 -18.80
N ALA A 15 -15.51 27.11 -18.19
CA ALA A 15 -16.38 26.16 -18.90
C ALA A 15 -17.18 26.90 -20.02
N GLY A 16 -17.17 26.36 -21.22
CA GLY A 16 -17.79 26.97 -22.40
C GLY A 16 -16.91 28.00 -23.13
N MET A 17 -15.77 28.40 -22.56
CA MET A 17 -14.77 29.20 -23.32
C MET A 17 -14.11 28.33 -24.37
N SER A 18 -13.31 28.95 -25.23
CA SER A 18 -12.66 28.24 -26.36
C SER A 18 -11.16 28.47 -26.36
N VAL A 19 -10.43 27.39 -26.55
CA VAL A 19 -8.97 27.40 -26.77
C VAL A 19 -8.71 27.11 -28.26
N THR A 20 -7.89 27.88 -28.90
CA THR A 20 -7.52 27.69 -30.30
C THR A 20 -6.16 27.00 -30.40
N ILE A 21 -6.13 25.81 -31.01
CA ILE A 21 -4.90 25.05 -31.27
C ILE A 21 -4.82 24.75 -32.76
N ASN A 22 -3.70 25.09 -33.40
CA ASN A 22 -3.50 24.94 -34.84
C ASN A 22 -4.66 25.53 -35.67
N ASN A 23 -5.12 26.72 -35.34
CA ASN A 23 -6.25 27.43 -35.95
C ASN A 23 -7.61 26.73 -35.84
N ARG A 24 -7.76 25.75 -34.94
CA ARG A 24 -9.03 25.08 -34.66
C ARG A 24 -9.51 25.43 -33.25
N PRO A 25 -10.74 25.88 -33.06
CA PRO A 25 -11.30 26.15 -31.74
C PRO A 25 -11.74 24.86 -31.06
N TYR A 26 -11.40 24.71 -29.79
CA TYR A 26 -11.81 23.59 -28.92
C TYR A 26 -12.55 24.19 -27.72
N PRO A 27 -13.83 23.81 -27.50
CA PRO A 27 -14.57 24.27 -26.35
C PRO A 27 -14.03 23.64 -25.05
N VAL A 28 -13.87 24.44 -24.02
CA VAL A 28 -13.45 23.98 -22.68
C VAL A 28 -14.68 23.37 -21.99
N ALA A 29 -14.60 22.08 -21.67
CA ALA A 29 -15.67 21.36 -20.98
C ALA A 29 -15.66 21.62 -19.46
N GLY A 30 -14.48 21.87 -18.89
CA GLY A 30 -14.32 22.13 -17.47
C GLY A 30 -12.85 22.20 -17.08
N VAL A 31 -12.61 22.42 -15.80
CA VAL A 31 -11.27 22.49 -15.21
C VAL A 31 -11.09 21.31 -14.24
N ILE A 32 -9.96 20.67 -14.31
CA ILE A 32 -9.57 19.56 -13.43
C ILE A 32 -8.61 20.08 -12.39
N HIS A 33 -8.94 19.89 -11.11
CA HIS A 33 -8.02 20.11 -10.01
C HIS A 33 -6.98 19.01 -9.96
N ARG A 34 -5.72 19.37 -9.81
CA ARG A 34 -4.66 18.41 -9.58
C ARG A 34 -4.74 17.89 -8.15
N GLU A 35 -4.45 16.62 -8.00
CA GLU A 35 -4.23 16.02 -6.68
C GLU A 35 -3.02 16.69 -6.01
N ASP A 36 -3.19 17.11 -4.76
CA ASP A 36 -2.17 17.89 -4.04
C ASP A 36 -1.43 17.07 -2.96
N ASP A 37 -1.67 15.76 -2.92
CA ASP A 37 -0.94 14.86 -2.05
C ASP A 37 0.57 14.79 -2.41
N PHE A 38 1.37 14.30 -1.45
CA PHE A 38 2.81 14.28 -1.58
C PHE A 38 3.32 13.46 -2.79
N ALA A 39 2.69 12.33 -3.10
CA ALA A 39 3.11 11.45 -4.17
C ALA A 39 2.74 12.02 -5.53
N SER A 40 1.50 12.52 -5.68
CA SER A 40 1.01 13.14 -6.90
C SER A 40 1.79 14.39 -7.26
N LYS A 41 2.06 15.28 -6.29
CA LYS A 41 2.90 16.48 -6.51
C LYS A 41 4.28 16.15 -7.07
N LYS A 42 4.90 15.08 -6.58
CA LYS A 42 6.22 14.66 -7.09
C LYS A 42 6.14 13.90 -8.42
N ALA A 43 5.01 13.26 -8.71
CA ALA A 43 4.81 12.51 -9.93
C ALA A 43 4.43 13.39 -11.12
N TYR A 44 3.77 14.52 -10.87
CA TYR A 44 3.53 15.52 -11.89
C TYR A 44 4.88 16.06 -12.39
N GLN A 45 5.13 15.83 -13.67
CA GLN A 45 6.23 16.53 -14.33
C GLN A 45 5.82 18.00 -14.52
N ASP A 46 6.79 18.90 -14.41
CA ASP A 46 6.57 20.34 -14.57
C ASP A 46 5.86 20.63 -15.89
N GLY A 47 4.66 21.15 -15.81
CA GLY A 47 3.89 21.56 -16.97
C GLY A 47 2.37 21.49 -16.75
N ALA A 48 1.71 22.50 -17.27
CA ALA A 48 0.26 22.59 -17.30
C ALA A 48 -0.31 21.52 -18.26
N GLY A 49 -1.33 20.79 -17.83
CA GLY A 49 -1.93 19.67 -18.56
C GLY A 49 -3.23 20.04 -19.27
N LEU A 50 -3.39 19.52 -20.48
CA LEU A 50 -4.61 19.60 -21.26
C LEU A 50 -5.13 18.19 -21.52
N PHE A 51 -6.40 17.94 -21.19
CA PHE A 51 -7.08 16.68 -21.43
C PHE A 51 -8.07 16.84 -22.59
N MET A 52 -7.99 15.98 -23.57
CA MET A 52 -8.89 15.98 -24.73
C MET A 52 -9.17 14.58 -25.23
N SER A 53 -10.19 14.43 -26.10
CA SER A 53 -10.44 13.14 -26.74
C SER A 53 -9.25 12.72 -27.61
N TYR A 54 -9.05 11.41 -27.75
CA TYR A 54 -7.98 10.86 -28.60
C TYR A 54 -8.08 11.35 -30.04
N ASP A 55 -9.30 11.40 -30.59
CA ASP A 55 -9.53 11.87 -31.96
C ASP A 55 -9.12 13.34 -32.14
N ALA A 56 -9.44 14.20 -31.16
CA ALA A 56 -9.04 15.59 -31.17
C ALA A 56 -7.51 15.74 -31.08
N LEU A 57 -6.87 14.95 -30.20
CA LEU A 57 -5.42 14.96 -30.06
C LEU A 57 -4.71 14.48 -31.33
N ASN A 58 -5.21 13.39 -31.92
CA ASN A 58 -4.64 12.83 -33.14
C ASN A 58 -4.84 13.76 -34.38
N ALA A 59 -5.87 14.61 -34.37
CA ALA A 59 -6.07 15.64 -35.39
C ALA A 59 -5.09 16.83 -35.25
N ILE A 60 -4.48 17.02 -34.07
CA ILE A 60 -3.49 18.07 -33.81
C ILE A 60 -2.08 17.55 -34.05
N SER A 61 -1.79 16.34 -33.58
CA SER A 61 -0.49 15.71 -33.69
C SER A 61 -0.67 14.20 -33.79
N GLU A 62 0.04 13.55 -34.71
CA GLU A 62 0.04 12.10 -34.82
C GLU A 62 0.59 11.49 -33.51
N THR A 63 -0.31 10.90 -32.72
CA THR A 63 0.00 10.35 -31.41
C THR A 63 -0.26 8.85 -31.36
N LYS A 64 0.66 8.13 -30.73
CA LYS A 64 0.48 6.70 -30.43
C LYS A 64 -0.09 6.55 -29.03
N ILE A 65 -0.99 5.58 -28.87
CA ILE A 65 -1.49 5.22 -27.54
C ILE A 65 -0.36 4.55 -26.76
N SER A 66 0.02 5.12 -25.63
CA SER A 66 1.11 4.62 -24.77
C SER A 66 0.62 3.89 -23.52
N CYS A 67 -0.64 4.10 -23.15
CA CYS A 67 -1.24 3.49 -21.96
C CYS A 67 -2.70 3.08 -22.23
N TYR A 68 -3.07 1.92 -21.71
CA TYR A 68 -4.45 1.44 -21.68
C TYR A 68 -4.85 1.15 -20.25
N GLU A 69 -6.05 1.56 -19.88
CA GLU A 69 -6.66 1.21 -18.59
C GLU A 69 -7.87 0.30 -18.84
N LEU A 70 -7.94 -0.76 -18.07
CA LEU A 70 -9.02 -1.74 -18.14
C LEU A 70 -9.58 -2.00 -16.74
N VAL A 71 -10.89 -1.89 -16.61
CA VAL A 71 -11.62 -2.35 -15.44
C VAL A 71 -12.35 -3.63 -15.79
N ALA A 72 -12.00 -4.73 -15.13
CA ALA A 72 -12.58 -6.03 -15.36
C ALA A 72 -12.87 -6.74 -14.04
N PRO A 73 -13.89 -7.61 -13.98
CA PRO A 73 -14.10 -8.46 -12.80
C PRO A 73 -12.91 -9.43 -12.66
N ASP A 74 -12.30 -9.46 -11.48
CA ASP A 74 -11.18 -10.35 -11.15
C ASP A 74 -11.63 -11.36 -10.08
N MET A 75 -12.38 -12.38 -10.48
CA MET A 75 -12.89 -13.42 -9.58
C MET A 75 -11.77 -14.28 -8.98
N ILE A 76 -10.67 -14.42 -9.70
CA ILE A 76 -9.45 -15.13 -9.27
C ILE A 76 -8.31 -14.14 -9.37
N THR A 77 -7.67 -13.85 -8.26
CA THR A 77 -6.59 -12.86 -8.17
C THR A 77 -5.51 -13.11 -9.23
N GLY A 78 -5.27 -12.11 -10.07
CA GLY A 78 -4.26 -12.15 -11.12
C GLY A 78 -4.71 -12.77 -12.44
N TYR A 79 -5.92 -13.33 -12.53
CA TYR A 79 -6.42 -13.91 -13.77
C TYR A 79 -6.57 -12.86 -14.87
N ALA A 80 -7.17 -11.72 -14.57
CA ALA A 80 -7.33 -10.62 -15.51
C ALA A 80 -5.97 -10.14 -16.04
N LYS A 81 -4.99 -9.99 -15.15
CA LYS A 81 -3.61 -9.64 -15.52
C LYS A 81 -2.99 -10.66 -16.49
N SER A 82 -3.13 -11.95 -16.19
CA SER A 82 -2.61 -13.03 -17.04
C SER A 82 -3.23 -12.98 -18.44
N VAL A 83 -4.56 -12.87 -18.52
CA VAL A 83 -5.28 -12.77 -19.80
C VAL A 83 -4.82 -11.56 -20.64
N VAL A 84 -4.65 -10.41 -19.99
CA VAL A 84 -4.17 -9.20 -20.66
C VAL A 84 -2.74 -9.40 -21.16
N SER A 85 -1.86 -9.96 -20.33
CA SER A 85 -0.46 -10.22 -20.71
C SER A 85 -0.35 -11.20 -21.89
N ASP A 86 -1.25 -12.18 -21.98
CA ASP A 86 -1.22 -13.19 -23.02
C ASP A 86 -1.87 -12.72 -24.35
N LYS A 87 -2.89 -11.86 -24.23
CA LYS A 87 -3.71 -11.46 -25.39
C LYS A 87 -3.23 -10.18 -26.07
N PHE A 88 -2.60 -9.28 -25.34
CA PHE A 88 -2.13 -8.00 -25.88
C PHE A 88 -0.63 -8.04 -26.21
N PRO A 89 -0.23 -7.55 -27.39
CA PRO A 89 1.17 -7.42 -27.76
C PRO A 89 1.81 -6.25 -26.99
N ILE A 90 2.25 -6.51 -25.77
CA ILE A 90 2.76 -5.47 -24.85
C ILE A 90 4.13 -4.94 -25.31
N GLY A 91 4.86 -5.69 -26.16
CA GLY A 91 6.20 -5.31 -26.58
C GLY A 91 7.13 -5.10 -25.37
N ASN A 92 7.71 -3.91 -25.25
CA ASN A 92 8.54 -3.52 -24.10
C ASN A 92 7.72 -2.91 -22.94
N GLY A 93 6.39 -3.05 -22.96
CA GLY A 93 5.50 -2.54 -21.94
C GLY A 93 5.39 -3.44 -20.70
N GLU A 94 4.62 -3.01 -19.72
CA GLU A 94 4.33 -3.75 -18.50
C GLU A 94 2.82 -3.74 -18.23
N VAL A 95 2.26 -4.88 -17.81
CA VAL A 95 0.89 -4.96 -17.30
C VAL A 95 0.91 -4.79 -15.79
N VAL A 96 0.33 -3.71 -15.31
CA VAL A 96 0.23 -3.39 -13.89
C VAL A 96 -1.19 -3.73 -13.41
N GLN A 97 -1.29 -4.48 -12.31
CA GLN A 97 -2.56 -4.75 -11.65
C GLN A 97 -2.69 -3.85 -10.42
N ASN A 98 -3.70 -3.00 -10.41
CA ASN A 98 -3.93 -2.06 -9.31
C ASN A 98 -4.62 -2.71 -8.10
N THR A 99 -5.37 -3.81 -8.31
CA THR A 99 -6.04 -4.53 -7.24
C THR A 99 -5.04 -5.15 -6.26
N GLY A 100 -5.17 -4.80 -4.98
CA GLY A 100 -4.30 -5.34 -3.93
C GLY A 100 -2.86 -4.82 -3.91
N ARG A 101 -2.57 -3.74 -4.65
CA ARG A 101 -1.24 -3.13 -4.79
C ARG A 101 -0.62 -2.73 -3.43
N TYR A 102 -1.44 -2.29 -2.47
CA TYR A 102 -1.01 -1.91 -1.11
C TYR A 102 -1.19 -3.02 -0.06
N SER A 103 -1.43 -4.27 -0.50
CA SER A 103 -1.49 -5.39 0.43
C SER A 103 -0.12 -5.68 1.05
N LEU A 104 -0.10 -6.28 2.25
CA LEU A 104 1.15 -6.63 2.94
C LEU A 104 2.07 -7.48 2.05
N THR A 105 1.51 -8.45 1.33
CA THR A 105 2.27 -9.31 0.42
C THR A 105 2.87 -8.54 -0.75
N SER A 106 2.16 -7.54 -1.27
CA SER A 106 2.66 -6.67 -2.34
C SER A 106 3.76 -5.76 -1.84
N LEU A 107 3.61 -5.15 -0.65
CA LEU A 107 4.63 -4.31 -0.04
C LEU A 107 5.92 -5.09 0.29
N LEU A 108 5.81 -6.33 0.75
CA LEU A 108 6.99 -7.18 0.95
C LEU A 108 7.74 -7.47 -0.36
N LYS A 109 7.01 -7.65 -1.48
CA LYS A 109 7.64 -7.77 -2.80
C LYS A 109 8.34 -6.47 -3.22
N VAL A 110 7.74 -5.31 -2.94
CA VAL A 110 8.35 -4.00 -3.20
C VAL A 110 9.68 -3.88 -2.46
N ILE A 111 9.74 -4.27 -1.18
CA ILE A 111 11.00 -4.26 -0.39
C ILE A 111 12.06 -5.14 -1.05
N GLY A 112 11.70 -6.34 -1.49
CA GLY A 112 12.63 -7.28 -2.12
C GLY A 112 13.15 -6.86 -3.49
N SER A 113 12.38 -6.05 -4.25
CA SER A 113 12.69 -5.63 -5.62
C SER A 113 12.93 -4.13 -5.77
N PHE A 114 13.20 -3.41 -4.67
CA PHE A 114 13.27 -1.95 -4.67
C PHE A 114 14.26 -1.39 -5.70
N GLY A 115 15.43 -2.01 -5.84
CA GLY A 115 16.46 -1.59 -6.80
C GLY A 115 16.09 -1.77 -8.28
N GLU A 116 15.10 -2.61 -8.59
CA GLU A 116 14.68 -2.92 -9.95
C GLU A 116 13.46 -2.11 -10.40
N ARG A 117 12.90 -1.30 -9.52
CA ARG A 117 11.64 -0.56 -9.77
C ARG A 117 11.80 0.72 -10.57
N SER A 118 13.01 1.22 -10.71
CA SER A 118 13.30 2.48 -11.40
C SER A 118 12.91 2.41 -12.88
N MET A 119 12.30 3.47 -13.39
CA MET A 119 12.03 3.65 -14.82
C MET A 119 13.30 3.57 -15.67
N SER A 120 14.41 4.09 -15.15
CA SER A 120 15.70 4.04 -15.83
C SER A 120 16.22 2.60 -16.03
N THR A 121 15.90 1.71 -15.09
CA THR A 121 16.28 0.29 -15.17
C THR A 121 15.41 -0.48 -16.15
N LYS A 122 14.12 -0.18 -16.17
CA LYS A 122 13.14 -0.89 -17.02
C LYS A 122 13.00 -0.31 -18.43
N GLY A 123 13.41 0.94 -18.64
CA GLY A 123 13.22 1.66 -19.91
C GLY A 123 11.74 1.94 -20.26
N ILE A 124 10.84 1.89 -19.28
CA ILE A 124 9.41 2.13 -19.43
C ILE A 124 9.06 3.49 -18.85
N LEU A 125 8.42 4.34 -19.64
CA LEU A 125 7.89 5.62 -19.20
C LEU A 125 6.45 5.41 -18.70
N TYR A 126 6.25 5.59 -17.40
CA TYR A 126 4.93 5.47 -16.79
C TYR A 126 4.19 6.82 -16.78
N PRO A 127 2.86 6.83 -16.93
CA PRO A 127 2.08 8.04 -16.73
C PRO A 127 2.17 8.52 -15.25
N TYR A 128 1.84 9.80 -15.02
CA TYR A 128 2.03 10.43 -13.71
C TYR A 128 1.27 9.72 -12.58
N TRP A 129 0.05 9.24 -12.83
CA TRP A 129 -0.75 8.51 -11.83
C TRP A 129 -0.12 7.18 -11.43
N GLU A 130 0.50 6.48 -12.38
CA GLU A 130 1.26 5.27 -12.06
C GLU A 130 2.53 5.59 -11.29
N ASN A 131 3.20 6.70 -11.60
CA ASN A 131 4.36 7.18 -10.84
C ASN A 131 3.96 7.56 -9.41
N ALA A 132 2.83 8.25 -9.23
CA ALA A 132 2.29 8.58 -7.91
C ALA A 132 1.97 7.33 -7.09
N ALA A 133 1.32 6.36 -7.72
CA ALA A 133 0.99 5.09 -7.09
C ALA A 133 2.25 4.29 -6.70
N ARG A 134 3.27 4.24 -7.54
CA ARG A 134 4.57 3.61 -7.24
C ARG A 134 5.32 4.30 -6.10
N MET A 135 5.29 5.62 -6.08
CA MET A 135 5.87 6.39 -4.99
C MET A 135 5.16 6.10 -3.67
N THR A 136 3.82 6.01 -3.69
CA THR A 136 3.03 5.64 -2.52
C THR A 136 3.37 4.23 -2.02
N GLU A 137 3.57 3.25 -2.92
CA GLU A 137 4.05 1.91 -2.57
C GLU A 137 5.42 1.95 -1.89
N ASP A 138 6.35 2.72 -2.43
CA ASP A 138 7.71 2.83 -1.89
C ASP A 138 7.70 3.44 -0.48
N TYR A 139 6.89 4.49 -0.25
CA TYR A 139 6.69 5.04 1.10
C TYR A 139 5.99 4.07 2.05
N ALA A 140 4.95 3.37 1.59
CA ALA A 140 4.26 2.38 2.40
C ALA A 140 5.20 1.22 2.80
N ALA A 141 6.05 0.78 1.88
CA ALA A 141 7.08 -0.22 2.13
C ALA A 141 8.12 0.27 3.15
N LEU A 142 8.57 1.53 3.03
CA LEU A 142 9.47 2.16 3.99
C LEU A 142 8.85 2.24 5.39
N TRP A 143 7.59 2.69 5.47
CA TRP A 143 6.86 2.74 6.74
C TRP A 143 6.68 1.36 7.37
N LEU A 144 6.46 0.33 6.55
CA LEU A 144 6.39 -1.05 7.04
C LEU A 144 7.71 -1.49 7.67
N VAL A 145 8.85 -1.20 7.04
CA VAL A 145 10.17 -1.49 7.61
C VAL A 145 10.39 -0.75 8.93
N LEU A 146 10.08 0.55 8.96
CA LEU A 146 10.19 1.36 10.18
C LEU A 146 9.28 0.84 11.30
N LEU A 147 8.05 0.42 10.98
CA LEU A 147 7.12 -0.17 11.94
C LEU A 147 7.70 -1.44 12.57
N VAL A 148 8.26 -2.33 11.76
CA VAL A 148 8.92 -3.55 12.27
C VAL A 148 10.08 -3.19 13.19
N LEU A 149 10.97 -2.29 12.77
CA LEU A 149 12.11 -1.85 13.58
C LEU A 149 11.65 -1.24 14.91
N CYS A 150 10.68 -0.34 14.89
CA CYS A 150 10.15 0.28 16.09
C CYS A 150 9.42 -0.70 17.01
N SER A 151 8.83 -1.77 16.47
CA SER A 151 8.13 -2.79 17.25
C SER A 151 9.07 -3.74 18.01
N LEU A 152 10.34 -3.84 17.63
CA LEU A 152 11.31 -4.71 18.30
C LEU A 152 11.53 -4.34 19.77
N CYS A 153 11.60 -3.06 20.11
CA CYS A 153 11.80 -2.60 21.48
C CYS A 153 10.61 -2.98 22.39
N PRO A 154 9.35 -2.63 22.09
CA PRO A 154 8.23 -3.06 22.92
C PRO A 154 8.04 -4.58 22.95
N ALA A 155 8.35 -5.29 21.85
CA ALA A 155 8.28 -6.75 21.82
C ALA A 155 9.29 -7.38 22.78
N THR A 156 10.54 -6.91 22.79
CA THR A 156 11.57 -7.40 23.73
C THR A 156 11.18 -7.10 25.18
N CYS A 157 10.67 -5.91 25.49
CA CYS A 157 10.16 -5.57 26.80
C CYS A 157 9.03 -6.50 27.25
N LEU A 158 8.09 -6.79 26.35
CA LEU A 158 6.97 -7.68 26.62
C LEU A 158 7.46 -9.11 26.91
N VAL A 159 8.39 -9.64 26.13
CA VAL A 159 8.98 -10.97 26.36
C VAL A 159 9.66 -11.02 27.73
N LEU A 160 10.46 -10.01 28.09
CA LEU A 160 11.13 -9.95 29.39
C LEU A 160 10.12 -9.89 30.56
N LEU A 161 9.03 -9.12 30.40
CA LEU A 161 7.95 -9.07 31.38
C LEU A 161 7.27 -10.44 31.54
N VAL A 162 6.93 -11.10 30.46
CA VAL A 162 6.32 -12.44 30.48
C VAL A 162 7.25 -13.42 31.21
N ILE A 163 8.53 -13.45 30.87
CA ILE A 163 9.52 -14.30 31.53
C ILE A 163 9.59 -13.99 33.03
N HIS A 164 9.60 -12.71 33.40
CA HIS A 164 9.65 -12.30 34.82
C HIS A 164 8.40 -12.80 35.57
N TYR A 165 7.20 -12.58 35.04
CA TYR A 165 5.97 -13.02 35.67
C TYR A 165 5.83 -14.54 35.73
N VAL A 166 6.23 -15.26 34.71
CA VAL A 166 6.22 -16.74 34.68
C VAL A 166 7.17 -17.27 35.77
N LYS A 167 8.39 -16.73 35.90
CA LYS A 167 9.33 -17.12 36.96
C LYS A 167 8.75 -16.84 38.36
N LYS A 168 8.15 -15.66 38.57
CA LYS A 168 7.51 -15.28 39.82
C LYS A 168 6.36 -16.22 40.17
N LEU A 169 5.52 -16.57 39.20
CA LEU A 169 4.41 -17.50 39.38
C LEU A 169 4.92 -18.90 39.72
N ALA A 170 5.92 -19.39 39.01
CA ALA A 170 6.52 -20.70 39.25
C ALA A 170 7.16 -20.77 40.67
N ALA A 171 7.82 -19.72 41.10
CA ALA A 171 8.35 -19.66 42.46
C ALA A 171 7.24 -19.70 43.52
N ALA A 172 6.19 -18.90 43.35
CA ALA A 172 5.03 -18.88 44.27
C ALA A 172 4.28 -20.22 44.30
N VAL A 173 4.16 -20.92 43.18
CA VAL A 173 3.57 -22.26 43.12
C VAL A 173 4.48 -23.28 43.81
N GLY A 174 5.80 -23.20 43.55
CA GLY A 174 6.77 -24.10 44.13
C GLY A 174 6.84 -23.97 45.67
N GLU A 175 6.58 -22.78 46.23
CA GLU A 175 6.55 -22.53 47.66
C GLU A 175 5.25 -23.04 48.33
N LYS A 176 4.10 -22.88 47.67
CA LYS A 176 2.78 -23.27 48.21
C LYS A 176 2.43 -24.74 48.03
N VAL A 177 2.93 -25.40 47.00
CA VAL A 177 2.58 -26.81 46.71
C VAL A 177 3.06 -27.77 47.82
N PRO A 178 4.31 -27.66 48.34
CA PRO A 178 4.73 -28.51 49.47
C PRO A 178 3.87 -28.32 50.73
N GLU A 179 3.57 -27.05 51.08
CA GLU A 179 2.77 -26.69 52.27
C GLU A 179 1.35 -27.32 52.19
N ILE A 180 0.70 -27.22 51.00
CA ILE A 180 -0.61 -27.83 50.78
C ILE A 180 -0.57 -29.37 50.85
N ILE A 181 0.54 -29.96 50.35
CA ILE A 181 0.70 -31.42 50.43
C ILE A 181 0.91 -31.88 51.85
N GLU A 182 1.75 -31.21 52.63
CA GLU A 182 1.97 -31.53 54.05
C GLU A 182 0.68 -31.41 54.84
N GLU A 183 -0.07 -30.33 54.70
CA GLU A 183 -1.36 -30.13 55.38
C GLU A 183 -2.37 -31.24 55.03
N LYS A 184 -2.45 -31.67 53.75
CA LYS A 184 -3.35 -32.78 53.34
C LYS A 184 -2.88 -34.10 53.91
N VAL A 185 -1.58 -34.36 53.93
CA VAL A 185 -1.02 -35.62 54.48
C VAL A 185 -1.26 -35.70 55.98
N GLU A 186 -1.10 -34.61 56.72
CA GLU A 186 -1.39 -34.53 58.16
C GLU A 186 -2.88 -34.74 58.43
N ALA A 187 -3.76 -34.06 57.68
CA ALA A 187 -5.19 -34.22 57.81
C ALA A 187 -5.68 -35.66 57.50
N GLU A 188 -5.01 -36.33 56.60
CA GLU A 188 -5.34 -37.73 56.26
C GLU A 188 -4.82 -38.69 57.34
N LYS A 189 -3.64 -38.44 57.91
CA LYS A 189 -3.13 -39.19 59.06
C LYS A 189 -4.03 -39.03 60.27
N GLU A 190 -4.47 -37.84 60.59
CA GLU A 190 -5.38 -37.56 61.71
C GLU A 190 -6.73 -38.27 61.55
N LYS A 191 -7.31 -38.29 60.34
CA LYS A 191 -8.50 -39.06 60.02
C LYS A 191 -8.29 -40.58 60.19
N HIS A 192 -7.10 -41.07 59.85
CA HIS A 192 -6.76 -42.48 60.01
C HIS A 192 -6.65 -42.87 61.49
N TYR A 193 -6.00 -42.02 62.33
CA TYR A 193 -5.91 -42.20 63.77
C TYR A 193 -7.29 -42.21 64.44
N VAL A 194 -8.17 -41.31 64.10
CA VAL A 194 -9.56 -41.25 64.62
C VAL A 194 -10.37 -42.47 64.21
N ARG A 195 -10.11 -43.06 63.05
CA ARG A 195 -10.87 -44.20 62.52
C ARG A 195 -10.38 -45.56 63.01
N THR A 196 -9.11 -45.67 63.38
CA THR A 196 -8.49 -46.95 63.83
C THR A 196 -8.37 -47.09 65.33
N GLY A 197 -8.52 -46.02 66.09
CA GLY A 197 -8.50 -46.01 67.56
C GLY A 197 -7.17 -46.41 68.19
N ILE A 198 -6.07 -46.30 67.41
CA ILE A 198 -4.69 -46.49 67.85
C ILE A 198 -3.89 -45.23 67.57
#